data_eeab4bb9d40385f3ba17a650a59904fb
#
_entry.id   eeab4bb9d40385f3ba17a650a59904fb
#
_cell.length_a   1.000
_cell.length_b   1.000
_cell.length_c   1.000
_cell.angle_alpha   90.00
_cell.angle_beta   90.00
_cell.angle_gamma   90.00
#
_symmetry.space_group_name_H-M   'P 1'
#
loop_
_entity.id
_entity.type
_entity.pdbx_description
1 polymer ?
#
loop_
_entity_poly.entity_id
_entity_poly.type
_entity_poly.pdbx_seq_one_letter_code
_entity_poly.pdbx_strand_id
1 'polypeptide(L)'
;MNAPLSTSFSRGRSGGPLPLRFAARELRGGLRGFYVFIACIALGVMAIAGVGSVASGLADGLAREGRVILGGDLAFSLSLREASAGERAFLDRRGRVSLAATMRAMARAQDGRTALVEVKAVDAAYPLYGTVALDPQQELAQALAQRDGAFGAAADPTLLARLDLKLGTRITLGSATIEIRAVLTSEPDKLAGGIGFGPRLLISETALRASGLLQPGSVVRWHYRLRLPDNDATDTAVRAVTAAAQAQLPEAGWEVRSRANASPPLERNVERFTQYLTLVGLTALLVGGVGVANAVKGHLDRRREVIATLKALGATGTRVFGIYLTQVLVLAGLGALPGLAIGAALPFLIAWTFGAVLPLPIAPALHPGELALALLYGLLTAAAFALWPLGRAHDVPVSALFRDEVASDQRRPRRPYIAATVLLGCTLAMLAVELAYDRRIAAIFVAAAAAVFVLLRLVAALIMLTARRLPRPRSPVVRLAIANIHRPGALTPSVVLSLGLGLAVMVTVIAVDGNLRRRFLAALPDKAPSFYFVDIPAADAEAFDAFIRAASWRQTVSPLRP
;
A
#
# COMPACT_ATOMS: atom_id res chain seq x y z
N MET A 1 1.68 45.54 -72.61
CA MET A 1 1.04 44.21 -72.42
C MET A 1 1.65 43.64 -71.15
N ASN A 2 1.00 43.87 -69.98
CA ASN A 2 1.45 43.44 -68.67
C ASN A 2 0.58 42.29 -68.21
N ALA A 3 1.15 41.10 -68.02
CA ALA A 3 0.48 39.97 -67.39
C ALA A 3 0.76 39.96 -65.89
N PRO A 4 -0.21 39.80 -64.98
CA PRO A 4 0.03 39.69 -63.56
C PRO A 4 0.42 38.27 -63.19
N LEU A 5 1.55 38.09 -62.49
CA LEU A 5 1.98 36.85 -61.85
C LEU A 5 1.07 36.56 -60.65
N SER A 6 0.16 35.65 -60.81
CA SER A 6 -0.64 35.10 -59.72
C SER A 6 0.18 34.03 -58.98
N THR A 7 0.82 34.38 -57.88
CA THR A 7 1.37 33.42 -56.94
C THR A 7 0.26 32.79 -56.11
N SER A 8 -0.17 31.60 -56.50
CA SER A 8 -1.06 30.76 -55.70
C SER A 8 -0.31 30.24 -54.49
N PHE A 9 -0.51 30.87 -53.33
CA PHE A 9 -0.10 30.28 -52.03
C PHE A 9 -0.96 29.05 -51.79
N SER A 10 -0.38 27.88 -52.00
CA SER A 10 -0.99 26.62 -51.59
C SER A 10 -1.12 26.61 -50.08
N ARG A 11 -2.35 26.75 -49.57
CA ARG A 11 -2.71 26.50 -48.18
C ARG A 11 -2.50 25.01 -47.87
N GLY A 12 -1.32 24.64 -47.41
CA GLY A 12 -1.08 23.33 -46.80
C GLY A 12 -2.02 23.13 -45.62
N ARG A 13 -3.03 22.29 -45.79
CA ARG A 13 -3.90 21.79 -44.72
C ARG A 13 -3.09 20.92 -43.78
N SER A 14 -2.64 21.49 -42.63
CA SER A 14 -2.28 20.71 -41.44
C SER A 14 -3.09 21.29 -40.29
N GLY A 15 -4.28 20.73 -40.06
CA GLY A 15 -5.29 21.22 -39.13
C GLY A 15 -5.03 20.83 -37.70
N GLY A 16 -3.98 21.33 -37.06
CA GLY A 16 -3.81 21.26 -35.60
C GLY A 16 -3.79 22.66 -34.98
N PRO A 17 -4.26 22.86 -33.73
CA PRO A 17 -4.21 24.14 -33.06
C PRO A 17 -2.77 24.66 -32.99
N LEU A 18 -2.61 25.95 -33.25
CA LEU A 18 -1.31 26.65 -33.29
C LEU A 18 -0.37 26.31 -32.11
N PRO A 19 -0.82 26.20 -30.85
CA PRO A 19 0.04 25.83 -29.71
C PRO A 19 0.69 24.46 -29.86
N LEU A 20 -0.04 23.44 -30.35
CA LEU A 20 0.47 22.09 -30.57
C LEU A 20 1.56 22.05 -31.67
N ARG A 21 1.40 22.83 -32.73
CA ARG A 21 2.39 22.92 -33.81
C ARG A 21 3.69 23.57 -33.35
N PHE A 22 3.60 24.63 -32.55
CA PHE A 22 4.76 25.27 -31.96
C PHE A 22 5.44 24.36 -30.94
N ALA A 23 4.67 23.68 -30.04
CA ALA A 23 5.20 22.72 -29.09
C ALA A 23 5.95 21.57 -29.80
N ALA A 24 5.36 20.99 -30.85
CA ALA A 24 5.98 19.92 -31.62
C ALA A 24 7.25 20.38 -32.36
N ARG A 25 7.30 21.62 -32.85
CA ARG A 25 8.48 22.19 -33.51
C ARG A 25 9.63 22.43 -32.52
N GLU A 26 9.33 22.93 -31.31
CA GLU A 26 10.34 23.15 -30.28
C GLU A 26 10.87 21.82 -29.69
N LEU A 27 10.02 20.82 -29.54
CA LEU A 27 10.43 19.48 -29.12
C LEU A 27 11.42 18.82 -30.10
N ARG A 28 11.30 19.09 -31.40
CA ARG A 28 12.26 18.64 -32.41
C ARG A 28 13.65 19.31 -32.24
N GLY A 29 13.70 20.48 -31.62
CA GLY A 29 14.97 21.20 -31.32
C GLY A 29 15.80 20.58 -30.19
N GLY A 30 15.31 19.50 -29.55
CA GLY A 30 16.00 18.69 -28.56
C GLY A 30 15.44 18.83 -27.13
N LEU A 31 15.42 17.71 -26.42
CA LEU A 31 14.96 17.58 -25.03
C LEU A 31 16.03 17.98 -24.01
N ARG A 32 17.16 18.54 -24.46
CA ARG A 32 18.28 18.95 -23.58
C ARG A 32 17.80 19.96 -22.53
N GLY A 33 17.80 19.54 -21.26
CA GLY A 33 17.33 20.34 -20.11
C GLY A 33 15.97 19.93 -19.55
N PHE A 34 15.24 19.00 -20.19
CA PHE A 34 13.98 18.44 -19.66
C PHE A 34 14.10 17.01 -19.15
N TYR A 35 15.29 16.37 -19.22
CA TYR A 35 15.47 15.00 -18.74
C TYR A 35 15.08 14.83 -17.27
N VAL A 36 15.47 15.77 -16.40
CA VAL A 36 15.10 15.75 -14.98
C VAL A 36 13.60 15.89 -14.80
N PHE A 37 12.96 16.78 -15.56
CA PHE A 37 11.51 16.95 -15.57
C PHE A 37 10.79 15.62 -15.95
N ILE A 38 11.20 15.02 -17.07
CA ILE A 38 10.63 13.76 -17.57
C ILE A 38 10.84 12.64 -16.54
N ALA A 39 12.04 12.51 -16.00
CA ALA A 39 12.38 11.51 -14.98
C ALA A 39 11.54 11.68 -13.70
N CYS A 40 11.35 12.90 -13.21
CA CYS A 40 10.56 13.19 -12.04
C CYS A 40 9.08 12.79 -12.21
N ILE A 41 8.49 13.15 -13.36
CA ILE A 41 7.10 12.76 -13.67
C ILE A 41 7.01 11.25 -13.86
N ALA A 42 7.94 10.64 -14.59
CA ALA A 42 7.96 9.20 -14.81
C ALA A 42 8.02 8.41 -13.48
N LEU A 43 8.92 8.79 -12.57
CA LEU A 43 9.05 8.13 -11.27
C LEU A 43 7.81 8.28 -10.41
N GLY A 44 7.22 9.48 -10.34
CA GLY A 44 6.02 9.71 -9.55
C GLY A 44 4.80 8.96 -10.10
N VAL A 45 4.60 9.00 -11.43
CA VAL A 45 3.52 8.26 -12.10
C VAL A 45 3.73 6.75 -11.97
N MET A 46 4.97 6.26 -12.14
CA MET A 46 5.33 4.86 -11.94
C MET A 46 4.97 4.37 -10.53
N ALA A 47 5.30 5.16 -9.50
CA ALA A 47 5.02 4.80 -8.11
C ALA A 47 3.51 4.65 -7.86
N ILE A 48 2.69 5.63 -8.30
CA ILE A 48 1.23 5.59 -8.11
C ILE A 48 0.59 4.48 -8.96
N ALA A 49 0.94 4.40 -10.26
CA ALA A 49 0.41 3.38 -11.16
C ALA A 49 0.77 1.96 -10.70
N GLY A 50 2.03 1.76 -10.28
CA GLY A 50 2.52 0.45 -9.84
C GLY A 50 1.84 -0.02 -8.56
N VAL A 51 1.77 0.86 -7.56
CA VAL A 51 1.11 0.55 -6.28
C VAL A 51 -0.38 0.27 -6.49
N GLY A 52 -1.09 1.13 -7.22
CA GLY A 52 -2.51 0.95 -7.52
C GLY A 52 -2.76 -0.36 -8.28
N SER A 53 -1.98 -0.63 -9.34
CA SER A 53 -2.13 -1.86 -10.14
C SER A 53 -1.84 -3.14 -9.36
N VAL A 54 -0.84 -3.14 -8.46
CA VAL A 54 -0.52 -4.30 -7.60
C VAL A 54 -1.63 -4.52 -6.57
N ALA A 55 -2.12 -3.44 -5.95
CA ALA A 55 -3.21 -3.52 -4.96
C ALA A 55 -4.50 -4.06 -5.58
N SER A 56 -4.90 -3.52 -6.74
CA SER A 56 -6.08 -3.98 -7.47
C SER A 56 -5.91 -5.43 -7.96
N GLY A 57 -4.71 -5.81 -8.43
CA GLY A 57 -4.41 -7.20 -8.82
C GLY A 57 -4.48 -8.18 -7.65
N LEU A 58 -4.09 -7.76 -6.45
CA LEU A 58 -4.21 -8.58 -5.23
C LEU A 58 -5.66 -8.68 -4.77
N ALA A 59 -6.42 -7.57 -4.81
CA ALA A 59 -7.85 -7.57 -4.49
C ALA A 59 -8.64 -8.48 -5.44
N ASP A 60 -8.37 -8.40 -6.73
CA ASP A 60 -8.99 -9.26 -7.76
C ASP A 60 -8.61 -10.74 -7.56
N GLY A 61 -7.36 -11.03 -7.20
CA GLY A 61 -6.89 -12.37 -6.87
C GLY A 61 -7.61 -12.94 -5.65
N LEU A 62 -7.71 -12.16 -4.58
CA LEU A 62 -8.47 -12.53 -3.37
C LEU A 62 -9.94 -12.79 -3.69
N ALA A 63 -10.56 -11.96 -4.52
CA ALA A 63 -11.97 -12.14 -4.92
C ALA A 63 -12.18 -13.41 -5.78
N ARG A 64 -11.26 -13.74 -6.69
CA ARG A 64 -11.34 -14.94 -7.54
C ARG A 64 -11.13 -16.23 -6.72
N GLU A 65 -10.17 -16.22 -5.81
CA GLU A 65 -9.84 -17.38 -4.98
C GLU A 65 -10.58 -17.39 -3.66
N GLY A 66 -11.52 -16.47 -3.44
CA GLY A 66 -12.23 -16.32 -2.18
C GLY A 66 -12.88 -17.61 -1.65
N ARG A 67 -13.37 -18.48 -2.54
CA ARG A 67 -13.90 -19.81 -2.17
C ARG A 67 -12.83 -20.74 -1.58
N VAL A 68 -11.65 -20.74 -2.20
CA VAL A 68 -10.51 -21.57 -1.76
C VAL A 68 -9.92 -21.01 -0.47
N ILE A 69 -9.73 -19.69 -0.42
CA ILE A 69 -9.19 -19.00 0.75
C ILE A 69 -10.13 -19.16 1.96
N LEU A 70 -11.44 -19.02 1.78
CA LEU A 70 -12.43 -19.20 2.84
C LEU A 70 -12.62 -20.68 3.19
N GLY A 71 -12.36 -21.58 2.23
CA GLY A 71 -12.66 -23.01 2.30
C GLY A 71 -14.15 -23.32 2.14
N GLY A 72 -14.94 -22.37 1.60
CA GLY A 72 -16.39 -22.47 1.42
C GLY A 72 -16.97 -21.28 0.66
N ASP A 73 -18.26 -21.31 0.33
CA ASP A 73 -18.99 -20.13 -0.14
C ASP A 73 -19.33 -19.18 1.02
N LEU A 74 -19.55 -19.78 2.21
CA LEU A 74 -19.78 -19.13 3.50
C LEU A 74 -19.00 -19.85 4.59
N ALA A 75 -18.53 -19.10 5.57
CA ALA A 75 -17.97 -19.62 6.81
C ALA A 75 -18.69 -19.01 8.01
N PHE A 76 -19.17 -19.85 8.88
CA PHE A 76 -19.80 -19.50 10.15
C PHE A 76 -18.83 -19.87 11.25
N SER A 77 -18.41 -18.91 12.08
CA SER A 77 -17.45 -19.16 13.14
C SER A 77 -18.07 -18.88 14.50
N LEU A 78 -17.78 -19.76 15.47
CA LEU A 78 -18.13 -19.62 16.87
C LEU A 78 -16.86 -19.71 17.71
N SER A 79 -16.77 -18.90 18.75
CA SER A 79 -15.70 -18.98 19.74
C SER A 79 -16.24 -19.61 21.03
N LEU A 80 -15.42 -20.44 21.68
CA LEU A 80 -15.68 -21.05 22.98
C LEU A 80 -16.77 -22.16 23.01
N ARG A 81 -17.66 -22.24 22.04
CA ARG A 81 -18.70 -23.27 21.98
C ARG A 81 -18.85 -23.86 20.58
N GLU A 82 -19.35 -25.05 20.50
CA GLU A 82 -19.81 -25.67 19.26
C GLU A 82 -21.21 -25.16 18.88
N ALA A 83 -21.55 -25.35 17.60
CA ALA A 83 -22.91 -25.11 17.14
C ALA A 83 -23.89 -26.09 17.80
N SER A 84 -25.04 -25.60 18.23
CA SER A 84 -26.12 -26.44 18.70
C SER A 84 -26.68 -27.32 17.58
N ALA A 85 -27.43 -28.38 17.93
CA ALA A 85 -28.05 -29.27 16.94
C ALA A 85 -28.94 -28.49 15.95
N GLY A 86 -29.68 -27.48 16.43
CA GLY A 86 -30.53 -26.64 15.58
C GLY A 86 -29.73 -25.75 14.61
N GLU A 87 -28.64 -25.17 15.11
CA GLU A 87 -27.70 -24.36 14.30
C GLU A 87 -27.02 -25.23 13.24
N ARG A 88 -26.58 -26.44 13.60
CA ARG A 88 -25.97 -27.37 12.64
C ARG A 88 -26.97 -27.81 11.58
N ALA A 89 -28.19 -28.18 11.98
CA ALA A 89 -29.26 -28.58 11.05
C ALA A 89 -29.67 -27.43 10.11
N PHE A 90 -29.55 -26.17 10.54
CA PHE A 90 -29.75 -25.01 9.67
C PHE A 90 -28.73 -24.97 8.53
N LEU A 91 -27.44 -25.24 8.80
CA LEU A 91 -26.38 -25.27 7.82
C LEU A 91 -26.49 -26.47 6.88
N ASP A 92 -26.70 -27.66 7.44
CA ASP A 92 -26.78 -28.94 6.68
C ASP A 92 -27.92 -28.95 5.66
N ARG A 93 -29.03 -28.24 5.92
CA ARG A 93 -30.15 -28.08 4.96
C ARG A 93 -29.81 -27.21 3.76
N ARG A 94 -28.74 -26.42 3.83
CA ARG A 94 -28.37 -25.44 2.79
C ARG A 94 -27.23 -25.89 1.89
N GLY A 95 -26.49 -26.91 2.28
CA GLY A 95 -25.39 -27.40 1.47
C GLY A 95 -24.48 -28.35 2.23
N ARG A 96 -23.36 -28.67 1.64
CA ARG A 96 -22.32 -29.49 2.27
C ARG A 96 -21.52 -28.68 3.28
N VAL A 97 -21.46 -29.17 4.52
CA VAL A 97 -20.76 -28.49 5.62
C VAL A 97 -19.49 -29.25 5.98
N SER A 98 -18.40 -28.56 6.18
CA SER A 98 -17.16 -29.07 6.79
C SER A 98 -16.89 -28.32 8.09
N LEU A 99 -16.47 -29.07 9.10
CA LEU A 99 -16.11 -28.56 10.41
C LEU A 99 -14.58 -28.51 10.56
N ALA A 100 -14.08 -27.36 11.00
CA ALA A 100 -12.71 -27.24 11.47
C ALA A 100 -12.69 -26.53 12.83
N ALA A 101 -11.93 -27.07 13.78
CA ALA A 101 -11.69 -26.45 15.07
C ALA A 101 -10.23 -25.97 15.14
N THR A 102 -10.01 -24.73 15.57
CA THR A 102 -8.66 -24.18 15.75
C THR A 102 -8.44 -23.75 17.18
N MET A 103 -7.31 -24.16 17.75
CA MET A 103 -6.88 -23.77 19.08
C MET A 103 -5.37 -23.77 19.21
N ARG A 104 -4.85 -23.15 20.25
CA ARG A 104 -3.42 -23.23 20.62
C ARG A 104 -3.25 -24.31 21.68
N ALA A 105 -2.21 -25.12 21.52
CA ALA A 105 -1.86 -26.14 22.50
C ALA A 105 -0.35 -26.37 22.56
N MET A 106 0.11 -27.01 23.61
CA MET A 106 1.51 -27.43 23.75
C MET A 106 1.67 -28.84 23.21
N ALA A 107 2.47 -28.99 22.17
CA ALA A 107 2.95 -30.28 21.71
C ALA A 107 4.21 -30.67 22.48
N ARG A 108 4.28 -31.88 23.00
CA ARG A 108 5.41 -32.41 23.75
C ARG A 108 6.05 -33.58 23.00
N ALA A 109 7.32 -33.47 22.71
CA ALA A 109 8.13 -34.56 22.15
C ALA A 109 8.48 -35.59 23.24
N GLN A 110 8.86 -36.81 22.85
CA GLN A 110 9.22 -37.91 23.78
C GLN A 110 10.41 -37.56 24.67
N ASP A 111 11.32 -36.71 24.21
CA ASP A 111 12.48 -36.22 24.95
C ASP A 111 12.15 -35.09 25.95
N GLY A 112 10.88 -34.71 26.09
CA GLY A 112 10.39 -33.69 26.99
C GLY A 112 10.41 -32.27 26.43
N ARG A 113 10.98 -32.02 25.23
CA ARG A 113 10.90 -30.71 24.58
C ARG A 113 9.45 -30.39 24.23
N THR A 114 9.09 -29.11 24.37
CA THR A 114 7.73 -28.62 24.11
C THR A 114 7.74 -27.46 23.13
N ALA A 115 6.69 -27.37 22.32
CA ALA A 115 6.44 -26.23 21.44
C ALA A 115 4.98 -25.84 21.43
N LEU A 116 4.72 -24.53 21.43
CA LEU A 116 3.39 -24.00 21.19
C LEU A 116 3.05 -24.21 19.71
N VAL A 117 1.94 -24.89 19.45
CA VAL A 117 1.41 -25.18 18.11
C VAL A 117 0.01 -24.62 17.93
N GLU A 118 -0.30 -24.26 16.70
CA GLU A 118 -1.66 -23.97 16.30
C GLU A 118 -2.29 -25.25 15.77
N VAL A 119 -3.10 -25.88 16.62
CA VAL A 119 -3.81 -27.11 16.27
C VAL A 119 -5.01 -26.74 15.40
N LYS A 120 -5.13 -27.42 14.25
CA LYS A 120 -6.31 -27.39 13.42
C LYS A 120 -6.84 -28.82 13.29
N ALA A 121 -8.00 -29.05 13.88
CA ALA A 121 -8.71 -30.31 13.76
C ALA A 121 -9.78 -30.21 12.69
N VAL A 122 -9.86 -31.22 11.81
CA VAL A 122 -10.76 -31.20 10.65
C VAL A 122 -11.59 -32.47 10.61
N ASP A 123 -12.81 -32.34 10.04
CA ASP A 123 -13.72 -33.46 9.77
C ASP A 123 -13.37 -34.18 8.45
N ALA A 124 -14.08 -35.24 8.14
CA ALA A 124 -13.91 -36.02 6.92
C ALA A 124 -14.33 -35.27 5.64
N ALA A 125 -15.10 -34.18 5.76
CA ALA A 125 -15.54 -33.38 4.62
C ALA A 125 -14.50 -32.35 4.17
N TYR A 126 -13.48 -32.10 4.97
CA TYR A 126 -12.43 -31.14 4.69
C TYR A 126 -11.39 -31.69 3.67
N PRO A 127 -10.92 -30.87 2.70
CA PRO A 127 -11.36 -29.51 2.35
C PRO A 127 -12.56 -29.54 1.39
N LEU A 128 -13.46 -28.54 1.47
CA LEU A 128 -14.58 -28.39 0.52
C LEU A 128 -14.14 -27.80 -0.82
N TYR A 129 -13.10 -26.94 -0.80
CA TYR A 129 -12.48 -26.34 -1.97
C TYR A 129 -10.95 -26.38 -1.82
N GLY A 130 -10.25 -26.55 -2.95
CA GLY A 130 -8.80 -26.70 -3.00
C GLY A 130 -8.31 -28.07 -2.53
N THR A 131 -7.01 -28.19 -2.38
CA THR A 131 -6.33 -29.42 -1.96
C THR A 131 -5.32 -29.14 -0.86
N VAL A 132 -5.13 -30.08 0.05
CA VAL A 132 -4.04 -30.05 1.03
C VAL A 132 -2.84 -30.77 0.42
N ALA A 133 -1.70 -30.08 0.35
CA ALA A 133 -0.47 -30.69 -0.13
C ALA A 133 0.36 -31.24 1.05
N LEU A 134 0.67 -32.53 0.97
CA LEU A 134 1.43 -33.29 1.97
C LEU A 134 2.71 -33.85 1.36
N ASP A 135 3.77 -33.93 2.15
CA ASP A 135 5.01 -34.61 1.81
C ASP A 135 5.32 -35.69 2.89
N PRO A 136 5.38 -37.01 2.55
CA PRO A 136 5.12 -37.61 1.23
C PRO A 136 3.65 -37.45 0.78
N GLN A 137 3.46 -37.40 -0.54
CA GLN A 137 2.14 -37.23 -1.13
C GLN A 137 1.23 -38.43 -0.79
N GLN A 138 0.16 -38.16 -0.06
CA GLN A 138 -0.83 -39.13 0.38
C GLN A 138 -2.19 -38.46 0.59
N GLU A 139 -3.25 -39.28 0.67
CA GLU A 139 -4.57 -38.76 1.00
C GLU A 139 -4.63 -38.25 2.44
N LEU A 140 -5.28 -37.10 2.65
CA LEU A 140 -5.41 -36.48 3.97
C LEU A 140 -6.08 -37.44 4.98
N ALA A 141 -7.13 -38.17 4.57
CA ALA A 141 -7.80 -39.12 5.40
C ALA A 141 -6.86 -40.23 5.92
N GLN A 142 -5.94 -40.71 5.09
CA GLN A 142 -4.94 -41.71 5.47
C GLN A 142 -3.85 -41.14 6.39
N ALA A 143 -3.44 -39.90 6.13
CA ALA A 143 -2.46 -39.21 6.98
C ALA A 143 -3.00 -39.00 8.40
N LEU A 144 -4.29 -38.66 8.55
CA LEU A 144 -4.92 -38.35 9.83
C LEU A 144 -5.57 -39.54 10.53
N ALA A 145 -5.63 -40.72 9.89
CA ALA A 145 -6.27 -41.92 10.46
C ALA A 145 -5.62 -42.35 11.78
N GLN A 146 -6.42 -42.97 12.65
CA GLN A 146 -5.91 -43.63 13.83
C GLN A 146 -5.31 -45.01 13.46
N ARG A 147 -4.07 -45.29 13.85
CA ARG A 147 -3.37 -46.58 13.66
C ARG A 147 -2.54 -46.87 14.90
N ASP A 148 -2.52 -48.13 15.35
CA ASP A 148 -1.67 -48.60 16.46
C ASP A 148 -1.77 -47.73 17.73
N GLY A 149 -3.00 -47.30 18.07
CA GLY A 149 -3.25 -46.46 19.25
C GLY A 149 -2.78 -44.99 19.14
N ALA A 150 -2.20 -44.57 18.00
CA ALA A 150 -1.81 -43.20 17.75
C ALA A 150 -2.68 -42.58 16.64
N PHE A 151 -3.00 -41.31 16.79
CA PHE A 151 -3.66 -40.53 15.74
C PHE A 151 -2.63 -39.94 14.80
N GLY A 152 -2.90 -39.98 13.50
CA GLY A 152 -2.03 -39.34 12.51
C GLY A 152 -2.16 -37.84 12.48
N ALA A 153 -1.06 -37.15 12.12
CA ALA A 153 -1.03 -35.71 11.92
C ALA A 153 -0.14 -35.29 10.75
N ALA A 154 -0.45 -34.14 10.16
CA ALA A 154 0.45 -33.42 9.27
C ALA A 154 0.95 -32.15 9.99
N ALA A 155 2.26 -31.93 9.96
CA ALA A 155 2.92 -30.85 10.70
C ALA A 155 3.63 -29.87 9.78
N ASP A 156 3.60 -28.59 10.14
CA ASP A 156 4.37 -27.54 9.46
C ASP A 156 5.88 -27.83 9.57
N PRO A 157 6.70 -27.63 8.51
CA PRO A 157 8.15 -27.83 8.54
C PRO A 157 8.85 -27.16 9.71
N THR A 158 8.36 -25.99 10.13
CA THR A 158 8.93 -25.23 11.26
C THR A 158 8.76 -25.94 12.60
N LEU A 159 7.68 -26.75 12.78
CA LEU A 159 7.50 -27.58 13.96
C LEU A 159 8.52 -28.72 14.02
N LEU A 160 8.72 -29.38 12.86
CA LEU A 160 9.70 -30.45 12.76
C LEU A 160 11.11 -29.95 13.10
N ALA A 161 11.49 -28.82 12.51
CA ALA A 161 12.79 -28.20 12.79
C ALA A 161 12.93 -27.75 14.25
N ARG A 162 11.88 -27.19 14.84
CA ARG A 162 11.90 -26.65 16.22
C ARG A 162 12.03 -27.74 17.28
N LEU A 163 11.40 -28.88 17.08
CA LEU A 163 11.44 -30.02 17.99
C LEU A 163 12.35 -31.15 17.50
N ASP A 164 13.09 -30.95 16.40
CA ASP A 164 13.96 -31.97 15.76
C ASP A 164 13.22 -33.28 15.56
N LEU A 165 12.01 -33.22 14.95
CA LEU A 165 11.16 -34.35 14.70
C LEU A 165 11.37 -34.92 13.29
N LYS A 166 11.23 -36.22 13.17
CA LYS A 166 11.20 -36.91 11.88
C LYS A 166 9.80 -37.48 11.62
N LEU A 167 9.48 -37.79 10.38
CA LEU A 167 8.26 -38.54 10.05
C LEU A 167 8.25 -39.87 10.81
N GLY A 168 7.07 -40.24 11.31
CA GLY A 168 6.89 -41.40 12.18
C GLY A 168 7.13 -41.13 13.67
N THR A 169 7.67 -39.96 14.05
CA THR A 169 7.88 -39.63 15.47
C THR A 169 6.53 -39.38 16.15
N ARG A 170 6.37 -39.92 17.35
CA ARG A 170 5.20 -39.73 18.21
C ARG A 170 5.41 -38.55 19.15
N ILE A 171 4.43 -37.70 19.26
CA ILE A 171 4.36 -36.56 20.20
C ILE A 171 3.10 -36.69 21.05
N THR A 172 3.05 -36.01 22.17
CA THR A 172 1.86 -35.94 23.02
C THR A 172 1.18 -34.58 22.87
N LEU A 173 -0.14 -34.61 22.64
CA LEU A 173 -0.99 -33.42 22.58
C LEU A 173 -2.15 -33.60 23.58
N GLY A 174 -2.08 -32.87 24.70
CA GLY A 174 -2.96 -33.19 25.84
C GLY A 174 -2.73 -34.63 26.34
N SER A 175 -3.76 -35.45 26.32
CA SER A 175 -3.70 -36.90 26.66
C SER A 175 -3.53 -37.82 25.43
N ALA A 176 -3.63 -37.27 24.19
CA ALA A 176 -3.54 -38.07 22.97
C ALA A 176 -2.13 -38.24 22.48
N THR A 177 -1.80 -39.44 22.00
CA THR A 177 -0.59 -39.74 21.26
C THR A 177 -0.81 -39.44 19.78
N ILE A 178 0.00 -38.56 19.22
CA ILE A 178 -0.06 -38.09 17.83
C ILE A 178 1.21 -38.53 17.11
N GLU A 179 1.08 -39.15 15.96
CA GLU A 179 2.18 -39.57 15.10
C GLU A 179 2.28 -38.63 13.89
N ILE A 180 3.44 -38.01 13.68
CA ILE A 180 3.68 -37.12 12.53
C ILE A 180 3.89 -37.97 11.28
N ARG A 181 2.91 -38.03 10.38
CA ARG A 181 2.96 -38.88 9.18
C ARG A 181 3.28 -38.12 7.90
N ALA A 182 3.09 -36.80 7.88
CA ALA A 182 3.39 -35.97 6.73
C ALA A 182 3.85 -34.57 7.15
N VAL A 183 4.59 -33.94 6.27
CA VAL A 183 4.85 -32.50 6.31
C VAL A 183 3.71 -31.79 5.60
N LEU A 184 3.14 -30.78 6.23
CA LEU A 184 2.12 -29.92 5.65
C LEU A 184 2.78 -28.85 4.79
N THR A 185 2.78 -29.04 3.47
CA THR A 185 3.41 -28.12 2.51
C THR A 185 2.48 -26.97 2.14
N SER A 186 1.18 -27.26 1.93
CA SER A 186 0.19 -26.24 1.58
C SER A 186 -1.19 -26.60 2.13
N GLU A 187 -1.91 -25.58 2.54
CA GLU A 187 -3.27 -25.64 3.08
C GLU A 187 -4.11 -24.57 2.37
N PRO A 188 -5.27 -24.93 1.76
CA PRO A 188 -6.01 -24.00 0.90
C PRO A 188 -6.56 -22.79 1.65
N ASP A 189 -7.03 -22.97 2.88
CA ASP A 189 -7.66 -21.94 3.71
C ASP A 189 -6.72 -21.33 4.78
N LYS A 190 -5.40 -21.44 4.58
CA LYS A 190 -4.40 -20.86 5.49
C LYS A 190 -4.56 -19.34 5.67
N LEU A 191 -4.91 -18.65 4.59
CA LEU A 191 -5.07 -17.19 4.57
C LEU A 191 -6.37 -16.70 5.23
N ALA A 192 -7.39 -17.54 5.39
CA ALA A 192 -8.66 -17.15 6.03
C ALA A 192 -8.50 -16.72 7.49
N GLY A 193 -7.56 -17.35 8.20
CA GLY A 193 -7.27 -17.07 9.62
C GLY A 193 -6.32 -15.88 9.86
N GLY A 194 -5.72 -15.32 8.79
CA GLY A 194 -4.65 -14.33 8.90
C GLY A 194 -3.28 -14.96 9.21
N ILE A 195 -2.36 -14.18 9.76
CA ILE A 195 -1.02 -14.66 10.13
C ILE A 195 -1.13 -15.46 11.43
N GLY A 196 -0.87 -16.76 11.37
CA GLY A 196 -0.84 -17.66 12.54
C GLY A 196 0.32 -17.36 13.48
N PHE A 197 0.13 -17.53 14.79
CA PHE A 197 1.13 -17.25 15.81
C PHE A 197 1.98 -18.47 16.20
N GLY A 198 1.97 -19.54 15.42
CA GLY A 198 2.76 -20.74 15.69
C GLY A 198 2.74 -21.73 14.53
N PRO A 199 3.62 -22.74 14.55
CA PRO A 199 3.59 -23.79 13.54
C PRO A 199 2.27 -24.55 13.57
N ARG A 200 1.75 -24.87 12.38
CA ARG A 200 0.48 -25.60 12.21
C ARG A 200 0.65 -27.06 12.50
N LEU A 201 -0.29 -27.64 13.25
CA LEU A 201 -0.47 -29.07 13.42
C LEU A 201 -1.89 -29.46 12.99
N LEU A 202 -2.00 -30.16 11.85
CA LEU A 202 -3.26 -30.61 11.30
C LEU A 202 -3.57 -32.03 11.81
N ILE A 203 -4.72 -32.20 12.48
CA ILE A 203 -5.19 -33.46 13.05
C ILE A 203 -6.67 -33.73 12.67
N SER A 204 -7.16 -34.93 12.95
CA SER A 204 -8.58 -35.21 12.83
C SER A 204 -9.39 -34.63 14.00
N GLU A 205 -10.68 -34.33 13.78
CA GLU A 205 -11.58 -33.94 14.86
C GLU A 205 -11.63 -35.00 15.98
N THR A 206 -11.58 -36.29 15.63
CA THR A 206 -11.54 -37.39 16.59
C THR A 206 -10.29 -37.33 17.48
N ALA A 207 -9.14 -36.98 16.93
CA ALA A 207 -7.90 -36.80 17.69
C ALA A 207 -8.03 -35.63 18.68
N LEU A 208 -8.63 -34.51 18.28
CA LEU A 208 -8.87 -33.37 19.15
C LEU A 208 -9.80 -33.76 20.32
N ARG A 209 -10.88 -34.47 20.06
CA ARG A 209 -11.80 -34.93 21.11
C ARG A 209 -11.12 -35.91 22.08
N ALA A 210 -10.25 -36.78 21.58
CA ALA A 210 -9.47 -37.72 22.40
C ALA A 210 -8.34 -37.06 23.20
N SER A 211 -7.89 -35.86 22.81
CA SER A 211 -6.79 -35.16 23.46
C SER A 211 -7.08 -34.60 24.85
N GLY A 212 -8.36 -34.56 25.26
CA GLY A 212 -8.79 -33.93 26.53
C GLY A 212 -8.57 -32.41 26.60
N LEU A 213 -8.25 -31.76 25.48
CA LEU A 213 -8.03 -30.30 25.40
C LEU A 213 -9.35 -29.51 25.36
N LEU A 214 -10.46 -30.19 25.00
CA LEU A 214 -11.80 -29.60 24.98
C LEU A 214 -12.39 -29.64 26.38
N GLN A 215 -12.18 -28.60 27.15
CA GLN A 215 -12.73 -28.44 28.52
C GLN A 215 -13.58 -27.17 28.58
N PRO A 216 -14.50 -27.05 29.55
CA PRO A 216 -15.19 -25.80 29.79
C PRO A 216 -14.19 -24.64 29.94
N GLY A 217 -14.37 -23.59 29.14
CA GLY A 217 -13.44 -22.46 29.13
C GLY A 217 -12.24 -22.58 28.15
N SER A 218 -12.08 -23.69 27.45
CA SER A 218 -11.05 -23.81 26.40
C SER A 218 -11.30 -22.82 25.27
N VAL A 219 -10.27 -22.06 24.89
CA VAL A 219 -10.35 -21.09 23.79
C VAL A 219 -10.23 -21.80 22.46
N VAL A 220 -11.35 -22.33 21.99
CA VAL A 220 -11.48 -23.02 20.70
C VAL A 220 -12.35 -22.19 19.78
N ARG A 221 -11.90 -22.03 18.54
CA ARG A 221 -12.70 -21.41 17.49
C ARG A 221 -13.18 -22.49 16.54
N TRP A 222 -14.48 -22.61 16.42
CA TRP A 222 -15.16 -23.56 15.56
C TRP A 222 -15.55 -22.90 14.26
N HIS A 223 -15.15 -23.47 13.13
CA HIS A 223 -15.43 -22.98 11.78
C HIS A 223 -16.29 -23.97 11.03
N TYR A 224 -17.52 -23.59 10.71
CA TYR A 224 -18.45 -24.32 9.86
C TYR A 224 -18.40 -23.72 8.48
N ARG A 225 -17.78 -24.42 7.53
CA ARG A 225 -17.66 -23.98 6.13
C ARG A 225 -18.76 -24.60 5.32
N LEU A 226 -19.50 -23.78 4.60
CA LEU A 226 -20.65 -24.19 3.81
C LEU A 226 -20.33 -24.07 2.34
N ARG A 227 -20.47 -25.17 1.59
CA ARG A 227 -20.49 -25.20 0.13
C ARG A 227 -21.94 -25.29 -0.30
N LEU A 228 -22.42 -24.27 -1.01
CA LEU A 228 -23.76 -24.27 -1.60
C LEU A 228 -23.82 -25.26 -2.78
N PRO A 229 -24.99 -25.77 -3.14
CA PRO A 229 -25.17 -26.57 -4.35
C PRO A 229 -24.72 -25.77 -5.57
N ASP A 230 -24.06 -26.43 -6.53
CA ASP A 230 -23.43 -25.75 -7.68
C ASP A 230 -24.44 -24.94 -8.52
N ASN A 231 -25.72 -25.35 -8.56
CA ASN A 231 -26.79 -24.62 -9.24
C ASN A 231 -27.23 -23.34 -8.50
N ASP A 232 -26.95 -23.23 -7.21
CA ASP A 232 -27.36 -22.10 -6.33
C ASP A 232 -26.20 -21.29 -5.77
N ALA A 233 -24.99 -21.56 -6.19
CA ALA A 233 -23.79 -20.89 -5.69
C ALA A 233 -23.60 -19.45 -6.25
N THR A 234 -24.69 -18.66 -6.27
CA THR A 234 -24.73 -17.26 -6.68
C THR A 234 -24.47 -16.32 -5.50
N ASP A 235 -24.05 -15.08 -5.77
CA ASP A 235 -23.86 -14.07 -4.72
C ASP A 235 -25.20 -13.66 -4.07
N THR A 236 -26.29 -13.83 -4.80
CA THR A 236 -27.66 -13.60 -4.28
C THR A 236 -28.01 -14.66 -3.25
N ALA A 237 -27.71 -15.94 -3.54
CA ALA A 237 -27.94 -17.04 -2.60
C ALA A 237 -27.04 -16.91 -1.35
N VAL A 238 -25.77 -16.52 -1.51
CA VAL A 238 -24.87 -16.25 -0.38
C VAL A 238 -25.46 -15.19 0.55
N ARG A 239 -25.95 -14.07 -0.02
CA ARG A 239 -26.61 -13.01 0.76
C ARG A 239 -27.93 -13.49 1.41
N ALA A 240 -28.72 -14.28 0.71
CA ALA A 240 -29.96 -14.83 1.22
C ALA A 240 -29.73 -15.78 2.42
N VAL A 241 -28.70 -16.65 2.34
CA VAL A 241 -28.34 -17.56 3.46
C VAL A 241 -27.82 -16.74 4.64
N THR A 242 -27.02 -15.71 4.41
CA THR A 242 -26.53 -14.83 5.49
C THR A 242 -27.68 -14.12 6.19
N ALA A 243 -28.61 -13.53 5.44
CA ALA A 243 -29.79 -12.87 5.98
C ALA A 243 -30.71 -13.85 6.73
N ALA A 244 -30.90 -15.07 6.21
CA ALA A 244 -31.69 -16.11 6.86
C ALA A 244 -31.01 -16.58 8.16
N ALA A 245 -29.69 -16.66 8.23
CA ALA A 245 -28.98 -17.00 9.47
C ALA A 245 -29.20 -15.93 10.55
N GLN A 246 -29.10 -14.65 10.18
CA GLN A 246 -29.35 -13.54 11.10
C GLN A 246 -30.80 -13.46 11.58
N ALA A 247 -31.77 -13.76 10.70
CA ALA A 247 -33.19 -13.70 11.03
C ALA A 247 -33.67 -14.91 11.88
N GLN A 248 -33.18 -16.13 11.59
CA GLN A 248 -33.61 -17.34 12.24
C GLN A 248 -32.81 -17.68 13.51
N LEU A 249 -31.58 -17.23 13.58
CA LEU A 249 -30.62 -17.52 14.66
C LEU A 249 -29.92 -16.23 15.16
N PRO A 250 -30.66 -15.20 15.59
CA PRO A 250 -30.07 -13.92 15.99
C PRO A 250 -29.17 -14.05 17.22
N GLU A 251 -29.47 -14.97 18.12
CA GLU A 251 -28.70 -15.20 19.36
C GLU A 251 -27.53 -16.19 19.19
N ALA A 252 -27.34 -16.73 17.99
CA ALA A 252 -26.29 -17.74 17.76
C ALA A 252 -24.85 -17.15 17.93
N GLY A 253 -24.68 -15.84 17.77
CA GLY A 253 -23.40 -15.17 17.90
C GLY A 253 -22.43 -15.54 16.76
N TRP A 254 -22.94 -15.88 15.58
CA TRP A 254 -22.13 -16.23 14.42
C TRP A 254 -21.28 -15.07 13.92
N GLU A 255 -19.99 -15.29 13.77
CA GLU A 255 -19.17 -14.49 12.86
C GLU A 255 -19.32 -15.11 11.46
N VAL A 256 -20.06 -14.42 10.57
CA VAL A 256 -20.33 -14.90 9.22
C VAL A 256 -19.40 -14.21 8.23
N ARG A 257 -18.69 -15.01 7.43
CA ARG A 257 -17.86 -14.53 6.32
C ARG A 257 -18.31 -15.17 5.01
N SER A 258 -18.24 -14.41 3.93
CA SER A 258 -18.53 -14.89 2.60
C SER A 258 -17.26 -14.95 1.75
N ARG A 259 -17.32 -15.65 0.64
CA ARG A 259 -16.23 -15.71 -0.34
C ARG A 259 -15.80 -14.34 -0.86
N ALA A 260 -16.68 -13.33 -0.84
CA ALA A 260 -16.37 -11.96 -1.23
C ALA A 260 -15.54 -11.22 -0.17
N ASN A 261 -15.54 -11.71 1.09
CA ASN A 261 -14.77 -11.16 2.21
C ASN A 261 -14.09 -12.33 2.96
N ALA A 262 -13.24 -13.05 2.21
CA ALA A 262 -12.63 -14.28 2.70
C ALA A 262 -11.60 -14.04 3.81
N SER A 263 -10.86 -12.93 3.75
CA SER A 263 -9.81 -12.59 4.73
C SER A 263 -9.78 -11.10 5.06
N PRO A 264 -10.71 -10.59 5.90
CA PRO A 264 -10.76 -9.19 6.29
C PRO A 264 -9.45 -8.63 6.90
N PRO A 265 -8.67 -9.42 7.67
CA PRO A 265 -7.38 -8.93 8.16
C PRO A 265 -6.37 -8.68 7.04
N LEU A 266 -6.35 -9.56 6.03
CA LEU A 266 -5.45 -9.41 4.88
C LEU A 266 -5.87 -8.23 4.00
N GLU A 267 -7.16 -8.08 3.70
CA GLU A 267 -7.71 -6.95 2.95
C GLU A 267 -7.33 -5.62 3.61
N ARG A 268 -7.59 -5.47 4.91
CA ARG A 268 -7.23 -4.26 5.67
C ARG A 268 -5.73 -3.97 5.67
N ASN A 269 -4.90 -5.00 5.72
CA ASN A 269 -3.45 -4.82 5.64
C ASN A 269 -3.03 -4.35 4.25
N VAL A 270 -3.58 -4.97 3.19
CA VAL A 270 -3.33 -4.57 1.79
C VAL A 270 -3.75 -3.12 1.58
N GLU A 271 -4.95 -2.72 2.01
CA GLU A 271 -5.46 -1.35 1.90
C GLU A 271 -4.56 -0.34 2.61
N ARG A 272 -4.11 -0.64 3.84
CA ARG A 272 -3.16 0.21 4.57
C ARG A 272 -1.81 0.32 3.86
N PHE A 273 -1.24 -0.80 3.41
CA PHE A 273 0.02 -0.76 2.65
C PHE A 273 -0.12 0.04 1.37
N THR A 274 -1.21 -0.16 0.63
CA THR A 274 -1.52 0.60 -0.57
C THR A 274 -1.59 2.09 -0.28
N GLN A 275 -2.28 2.49 0.78
CA GLN A 275 -2.37 3.89 1.20
C GLN A 275 -0.98 4.47 1.51
N TYR A 276 -0.16 3.78 2.31
CA TYR A 276 1.20 4.28 2.62
C TYR A 276 2.06 4.41 1.38
N LEU A 277 2.04 3.44 0.49
CA LEU A 277 2.81 3.48 -0.75
C LEU A 277 2.29 4.57 -1.71
N THR A 278 0.97 4.80 -1.76
CA THR A 278 0.37 5.90 -2.53
C THR A 278 0.83 7.25 -2.00
N LEU A 279 0.89 7.44 -0.67
CA LEU A 279 1.42 8.67 -0.06
C LEU A 279 2.91 8.86 -0.39
N VAL A 280 3.70 7.80 -0.45
CA VAL A 280 5.09 7.85 -0.93
C VAL A 280 5.13 8.28 -2.40
N GLY A 281 4.27 7.73 -3.25
CA GLY A 281 4.14 8.13 -4.66
C GLY A 281 3.75 9.61 -4.82
N LEU A 282 2.78 10.09 -4.04
CA LEU A 282 2.41 11.50 -4.00
C LEU A 282 3.58 12.40 -3.53
N THR A 283 4.35 11.93 -2.55
CA THR A 283 5.54 12.64 -2.09
C THR A 283 6.59 12.74 -3.21
N ALA A 284 6.82 11.65 -3.95
CA ALA A 284 7.70 11.65 -5.12
C ALA A 284 7.22 12.63 -6.19
N LEU A 285 5.91 12.72 -6.44
CA LEU A 285 5.32 13.70 -7.34
C LEU A 285 5.50 15.14 -6.84
N LEU A 286 5.37 15.41 -5.54
CA LEU A 286 5.60 16.74 -4.97
C LEU A 286 7.07 17.17 -5.13
N VAL A 287 8.02 16.28 -4.84
CA VAL A 287 9.46 16.52 -5.08
C VAL A 287 9.73 16.75 -6.57
N GLY A 288 9.15 15.89 -7.40
CA GLY A 288 9.23 16.00 -8.86
C GLY A 288 8.61 17.31 -9.36
N GLY A 289 7.50 17.75 -8.76
CA GLY A 289 6.84 19.01 -9.07
C GLY A 289 7.74 20.24 -8.86
N VAL A 290 8.54 20.26 -7.78
CA VAL A 290 9.54 21.31 -7.58
C VAL A 290 10.60 21.26 -8.70
N GLY A 291 11.03 20.05 -9.11
CA GLY A 291 11.90 19.85 -10.28
C GLY A 291 11.28 20.39 -11.57
N VAL A 292 9.99 20.14 -11.79
CA VAL A 292 9.19 20.69 -12.89
C VAL A 292 9.22 22.22 -12.88
N ALA A 293 8.91 22.85 -11.74
CA ALA A 293 8.92 24.30 -11.60
C ALA A 293 10.28 24.92 -11.94
N ASN A 294 11.36 24.28 -11.48
CA ASN A 294 12.74 24.72 -11.75
C ASN A 294 13.13 24.55 -13.23
N ALA A 295 12.75 23.41 -13.84
CA ALA A 295 13.02 23.15 -15.26
C ALA A 295 12.26 24.14 -16.16
N VAL A 296 10.98 24.38 -15.87
CA VAL A 296 10.15 25.35 -16.59
C VAL A 296 10.71 26.77 -16.43
N LYS A 297 11.08 27.18 -15.20
CA LYS A 297 11.71 28.47 -14.96
C LYS A 297 13.00 28.62 -15.80
N GLY A 298 13.92 27.64 -15.70
CA GLY A 298 15.17 27.68 -16.44
C GLY A 298 14.99 27.68 -17.97
N HIS A 299 13.95 27.00 -18.46
CA HIS A 299 13.60 27.03 -19.90
C HIS A 299 13.08 28.43 -20.32
N LEU A 300 12.16 29.01 -19.55
CA LEU A 300 11.61 30.33 -19.82
C LEU A 300 12.67 31.42 -19.76
N ASP A 301 13.62 31.34 -18.81
CA ASP A 301 14.72 32.28 -18.68
C ASP A 301 15.61 32.24 -19.93
N ARG A 302 15.93 31.06 -20.48
CA ARG A 302 16.68 30.91 -21.74
C ARG A 302 15.92 31.36 -22.97
N ARG A 303 14.56 31.33 -22.94
CA ARG A 303 13.72 31.73 -24.08
C ARG A 303 13.15 33.14 -23.96
N ARG A 304 13.66 33.92 -23.01
CA ARG A 304 13.15 35.27 -22.72
C ARG A 304 13.15 36.20 -23.93
N GLU A 305 14.24 36.19 -24.73
CA GLU A 305 14.38 36.96 -25.96
C GLU A 305 13.32 36.52 -27.02
N VAL A 306 13.15 35.22 -27.21
CA VAL A 306 12.17 34.68 -28.14
C VAL A 306 10.75 35.11 -27.73
N ILE A 307 10.44 35.07 -26.42
CA ILE A 307 9.15 35.53 -25.86
C ILE A 307 8.97 37.04 -26.15
N ALA A 308 9.98 37.83 -25.92
CA ALA A 308 9.93 39.27 -26.17
C ALA A 308 9.78 39.59 -27.68
N THR A 309 10.46 38.86 -28.56
CA THR A 309 10.30 38.96 -30.03
C THR A 309 8.89 38.59 -30.47
N LEU A 310 8.33 37.47 -29.96
CA LEU A 310 6.95 37.09 -30.28
C LEU A 310 5.92 38.18 -29.86
N LYS A 311 6.16 38.82 -28.71
CA LYS A 311 5.31 39.93 -28.24
C LYS A 311 5.50 41.20 -29.08
N ALA A 312 6.73 41.51 -29.53
CA ALA A 312 7.00 42.61 -30.44
C ALA A 312 6.27 42.41 -31.78
N LEU A 313 6.11 41.14 -32.23
CA LEU A 313 5.34 40.78 -33.41
C LEU A 313 3.81 40.71 -33.17
N GLY A 314 3.34 41.15 -32.00
CA GLY A 314 1.91 41.25 -31.68
C GLY A 314 1.28 40.02 -30.99
N ALA A 315 2.09 39.05 -30.53
CA ALA A 315 1.55 37.93 -29.72
C ALA A 315 1.09 38.42 -28.35
N THR A 316 -0.13 38.11 -27.97
CA THR A 316 -0.67 38.40 -26.62
C THR A 316 0.00 37.52 -25.57
N GLY A 317 0.14 38.04 -24.33
CA GLY A 317 0.69 37.26 -23.22
C GLY A 317 -0.04 35.94 -22.94
N THR A 318 -1.36 35.91 -23.16
CA THR A 318 -2.19 34.70 -23.04
C THR A 318 -1.85 33.66 -24.11
N ARG A 319 -1.55 34.05 -25.34
CA ARG A 319 -1.11 33.13 -26.40
C ARG A 319 0.26 32.53 -26.07
N VAL A 320 1.21 33.35 -25.62
CA VAL A 320 2.53 32.88 -25.18
C VAL A 320 2.39 31.89 -24.03
N PHE A 321 1.61 32.24 -23.00
CA PHE A 321 1.29 31.35 -21.88
C PHE A 321 0.72 30.00 -22.36
N GLY A 322 -0.29 30.04 -23.25
CA GLY A 322 -0.92 28.83 -23.79
C GLY A 322 0.05 27.91 -24.56
N ILE A 323 0.98 28.49 -25.34
CA ILE A 323 2.01 27.72 -26.07
C ILE A 323 2.90 26.96 -25.09
N TYR A 324 3.46 27.64 -24.08
CA TYR A 324 4.37 27.01 -23.13
C TYR A 324 3.65 26.06 -22.16
N LEU A 325 2.40 26.35 -21.76
CA LEU A 325 1.60 25.40 -20.97
C LEU A 325 1.34 24.11 -21.76
N THR A 326 0.95 24.21 -23.03
CA THR A 326 0.76 23.04 -23.90
C THR A 326 2.05 22.23 -24.03
N GLN A 327 3.19 22.89 -24.19
CA GLN A 327 4.50 22.24 -24.25
C GLN A 327 4.81 21.46 -22.96
N VAL A 328 4.59 22.08 -21.79
CA VAL A 328 4.79 21.43 -20.50
C VAL A 328 3.87 20.22 -20.33
N LEU A 329 2.59 20.33 -20.70
CA LEU A 329 1.65 19.23 -20.61
C LEU A 329 1.99 18.06 -21.56
N VAL A 330 2.43 18.36 -22.78
CA VAL A 330 2.92 17.35 -23.73
C VAL A 330 4.17 16.64 -23.17
N LEU A 331 5.12 17.39 -22.61
CA LEU A 331 6.30 16.82 -21.96
C LEU A 331 5.94 15.99 -20.73
N ALA A 332 4.96 16.43 -19.94
CA ALA A 332 4.45 15.67 -18.79
C ALA A 332 3.79 14.37 -19.24
N GLY A 333 2.98 14.41 -20.32
CA GLY A 333 2.41 13.22 -20.93
C GLY A 333 3.47 12.23 -21.43
N LEU A 334 4.49 12.73 -22.16
CA LEU A 334 5.62 11.91 -22.60
C LEU A 334 6.42 11.33 -21.44
N GLY A 335 6.60 12.09 -20.35
CA GLY A 335 7.23 11.61 -19.12
C GLY A 335 6.38 10.59 -18.38
N ALA A 336 5.06 10.72 -18.40
CA ALA A 336 4.15 9.77 -17.78
C ALA A 336 4.11 8.40 -18.49
N LEU A 337 4.29 8.35 -19.82
CA LEU A 337 4.23 7.10 -20.57
C LEU A 337 5.17 6.01 -20.06
N PRO A 338 6.49 6.23 -19.89
CA PRO A 338 7.36 5.21 -19.31
C PRO A 338 6.99 4.88 -17.86
N GLY A 339 6.52 5.86 -17.07
CA GLY A 339 6.01 5.62 -15.72
C GLY A 339 4.81 4.69 -15.70
N LEU A 340 3.83 4.91 -16.57
CA LEU A 340 2.65 4.06 -16.75
C LEU A 340 3.03 2.66 -17.23
N ALA A 341 3.93 2.56 -18.22
CA ALA A 341 4.37 1.27 -18.76
C ALA A 341 5.04 0.40 -17.69
N ILE A 342 5.97 0.98 -16.91
CA ILE A 342 6.65 0.26 -15.82
C ILE A 342 5.66 -0.04 -14.69
N GLY A 343 4.81 0.91 -14.30
CA GLY A 343 3.78 0.71 -13.28
C GLY A 343 2.78 -0.40 -13.63
N ALA A 344 2.34 -0.45 -14.90
CA ALA A 344 1.46 -1.51 -15.40
C ALA A 344 2.15 -2.88 -15.47
N ALA A 345 3.46 -2.92 -15.69
CA ALA A 345 4.25 -4.17 -15.71
C ALA A 345 4.53 -4.74 -14.32
N LEU A 346 4.44 -3.94 -13.25
CA LEU A 346 4.80 -4.33 -11.88
C LEU A 346 4.01 -5.55 -11.36
N PRO A 347 2.67 -5.67 -11.50
CA PRO A 347 1.93 -6.84 -11.07
C PRO A 347 2.41 -8.14 -11.74
N PHE A 348 2.74 -8.06 -13.04
CA PHE A 348 3.26 -9.20 -13.80
C PHE A 348 4.66 -9.61 -13.34
N LEU A 349 5.52 -8.64 -13.09
CA LEU A 349 6.88 -8.85 -12.59
C LEU A 349 6.85 -9.49 -11.20
N ILE A 350 6.01 -8.98 -10.28
CA ILE A 350 5.86 -9.53 -8.93
C ILE A 350 5.30 -10.95 -8.99
N ALA A 351 4.26 -11.19 -9.79
CA ALA A 351 3.70 -12.53 -9.96
C ALA A 351 4.74 -13.53 -10.51
N TRP A 352 5.58 -13.09 -11.45
CA TRP A 352 6.63 -13.94 -12.03
C TRP A 352 7.79 -14.23 -11.06
N THR A 353 8.25 -13.23 -10.31
CA THR A 353 9.43 -13.38 -9.42
C THR A 353 9.09 -13.97 -8.07
N PHE A 354 7.95 -13.62 -7.49
CA PHE A 354 7.57 -13.96 -6.12
C PHE A 354 6.37 -14.92 -6.03
N GLY A 355 5.71 -15.24 -7.15
CA GLY A 355 4.53 -16.09 -7.16
C GLY A 355 4.74 -17.50 -6.61
N ALA A 356 5.98 -18.03 -6.74
CA ALA A 356 6.34 -19.33 -6.16
C ALA A 356 6.69 -19.27 -4.66
N VAL A 357 7.09 -18.10 -4.15
CA VAL A 357 7.58 -17.92 -2.76
C VAL A 357 6.49 -17.37 -1.86
N LEU A 358 5.70 -16.45 -2.36
CA LEU A 358 4.60 -15.84 -1.62
C LEU A 358 3.28 -16.49 -2.05
N PRO A 359 2.56 -17.16 -1.14
CA PRO A 359 1.24 -17.73 -1.43
C PRO A 359 0.17 -16.63 -1.48
N LEU A 360 0.44 -15.55 -2.21
CA LEU A 360 -0.51 -14.45 -2.41
C LEU A 360 -1.16 -14.61 -3.79
N PRO A 361 -2.49 -14.65 -3.86
CA PRO A 361 -3.22 -14.78 -5.12
C PRO A 361 -3.19 -13.42 -5.86
N ILE A 362 -2.10 -13.12 -6.54
CA ILE A 362 -2.01 -11.93 -7.39
C ILE A 362 -2.55 -12.31 -8.76
N ALA A 363 -3.66 -11.68 -9.16
CA ALA A 363 -4.18 -11.77 -10.52
C ALA A 363 -3.53 -10.66 -11.38
N PRO A 364 -2.47 -10.96 -12.16
CA PRO A 364 -1.83 -9.94 -12.97
C PRO A 364 -2.78 -9.52 -14.10
N ALA A 365 -3.27 -8.28 -14.03
CA ALA A 365 -4.16 -7.68 -15.00
C ALA A 365 -3.80 -6.22 -15.23
N LEU A 366 -4.23 -5.66 -16.36
CA LEU A 366 -4.15 -4.24 -16.59
C LEU A 366 -5.36 -3.56 -15.94
N HIS A 367 -5.10 -2.60 -15.05
CA HIS A 367 -6.12 -1.83 -14.34
C HIS A 367 -6.19 -0.41 -14.92
N PRO A 368 -7.00 -0.15 -15.98
CA PRO A 368 -7.01 1.13 -16.67
C PRO A 368 -7.43 2.29 -15.75
N GLY A 369 -8.26 2.04 -14.74
CA GLY A 369 -8.65 3.03 -13.74
C GLY A 369 -7.46 3.57 -12.96
N GLU A 370 -6.59 2.69 -12.45
CA GLU A 370 -5.38 3.06 -11.70
C GLU A 370 -4.38 3.80 -12.58
N LEU A 371 -4.22 3.35 -13.81
CA LEU A 371 -3.35 4.00 -14.79
C LEU A 371 -3.84 5.40 -15.15
N ALA A 372 -5.15 5.57 -15.37
CA ALA A 372 -5.76 6.87 -15.65
C ALA A 372 -5.63 7.83 -14.45
N LEU A 373 -5.80 7.32 -13.24
CA LEU A 373 -5.62 8.08 -12.01
C LEU A 373 -4.17 8.55 -11.85
N ALA A 374 -3.20 7.67 -12.07
CA ALA A 374 -1.78 8.02 -12.00
C ALA A 374 -1.40 9.07 -13.05
N LEU A 375 -1.92 8.95 -14.27
CA LEU A 375 -1.75 9.95 -15.32
C LEU A 375 -2.34 11.30 -14.92
N LEU A 376 -3.56 11.29 -14.35
CA LEU A 376 -4.24 12.49 -13.87
C LEU A 376 -3.41 13.20 -12.79
N TYR A 377 -2.91 12.47 -11.79
CA TYR A 377 -2.02 13.03 -10.77
C TYR A 377 -0.75 13.64 -11.37
N GLY A 378 -0.11 12.95 -12.31
CA GLY A 378 1.09 13.43 -13.00
C GLY A 378 0.86 14.72 -13.78
N LEU A 379 -0.23 14.78 -14.56
CA LEU A 379 -0.59 15.96 -15.35
C LEU A 379 -1.02 17.14 -14.47
N LEU A 380 -1.84 16.91 -13.44
CA LEU A 380 -2.25 17.95 -12.50
C LEU A 380 -1.06 18.52 -11.74
N THR A 381 -0.13 17.67 -11.29
CA THR A 381 1.09 18.10 -10.62
C THR A 381 1.96 18.94 -11.55
N ALA A 382 2.19 18.47 -12.77
CA ALA A 382 2.96 19.23 -13.76
C ALA A 382 2.33 20.60 -14.04
N ALA A 383 1.00 20.66 -14.20
CA ALA A 383 0.27 21.92 -14.39
C ALA A 383 0.40 22.84 -13.17
N ALA A 384 0.13 22.33 -11.94
CA ALA A 384 0.18 23.12 -10.72
C ALA A 384 1.53 23.79 -10.49
N PHE A 385 2.61 23.04 -10.69
CA PHE A 385 3.96 23.55 -10.50
C PHE A 385 4.49 24.41 -11.67
N ALA A 386 3.95 24.23 -12.89
CA ALA A 386 4.32 25.04 -14.04
C ALA A 386 3.60 26.40 -14.09
N LEU A 387 2.38 26.52 -13.53
CA LEU A 387 1.58 27.75 -13.61
C LEU A 387 2.28 28.96 -13.02
N TRP A 388 2.98 28.79 -11.90
CA TRP A 388 3.67 29.91 -11.25
C TRP A 388 4.81 30.50 -12.13
N PRO A 389 5.78 29.75 -12.68
CA PRO A 389 6.79 30.28 -13.58
C PRO A 389 6.20 30.77 -14.90
N LEU A 390 5.17 30.08 -15.45
CA LEU A 390 4.49 30.50 -16.68
C LEU A 390 3.73 31.82 -16.52
N GLY A 391 3.09 32.04 -15.35
CA GLY A 391 2.41 33.29 -15.05
C GLY A 391 3.36 34.51 -15.07
N ARG A 392 4.64 34.32 -14.72
CA ARG A 392 5.66 35.36 -14.83
C ARG A 392 6.05 35.64 -16.29
N ALA A 393 6.11 34.61 -17.15
CA ALA A 393 6.39 34.78 -18.56
C ALA A 393 5.33 35.62 -19.30
N HIS A 394 4.07 35.62 -18.78
CA HIS A 394 3.01 36.47 -19.30
C HIS A 394 3.38 37.95 -19.25
N ASP A 395 4.12 38.43 -18.28
CA ASP A 395 4.41 39.84 -18.03
C ASP A 395 5.81 40.29 -18.52
N VAL A 396 6.55 39.43 -19.27
CA VAL A 396 7.81 39.81 -19.88
C VAL A 396 7.59 41.01 -20.84
N PRO A 397 8.20 42.19 -20.59
CA PRO A 397 8.02 43.35 -21.43
C PRO A 397 8.84 43.25 -22.74
N VAL A 398 8.36 43.89 -23.80
CA VAL A 398 9.07 43.97 -25.09
C VAL A 398 10.41 44.67 -24.93
N SER A 399 10.54 45.63 -23.98
CA SER A 399 11.78 46.32 -23.67
C SER A 399 12.91 45.40 -23.15
N ALA A 400 12.59 44.15 -22.82
CA ALA A 400 13.61 43.15 -22.46
C ALA A 400 14.57 42.80 -23.62
N LEU A 401 14.21 43.13 -24.87
CA LEU A 401 15.08 43.00 -26.04
C LEU A 401 16.24 44.05 -26.06
N PHE A 402 16.06 45.17 -25.35
CA PHE A 402 16.95 46.31 -25.42
C PHE A 402 17.71 46.58 -24.10
N ARG A 403 17.48 45.78 -23.08
CA ARG A 403 18.16 45.88 -21.78
C ARG A 403 18.97 44.63 -21.50
N ASP A 404 20.30 44.84 -21.43
CA ASP A 404 21.17 43.81 -20.89
C ASP A 404 20.76 43.40 -19.49
N GLU A 405 20.77 42.14 -19.24
CA GLU A 405 20.58 41.23 -18.11
C GLU A 405 20.41 41.74 -16.66
N VAL A 406 20.42 43.02 -16.35
CA VAL A 406 20.60 43.52 -14.97
C VAL A 406 19.30 43.63 -14.15
N ALA A 407 18.13 43.56 -14.74
CA ALA A 407 16.87 43.65 -13.99
C ALA A 407 16.08 42.32 -14.00
N SER A 408 16.38 41.42 -13.06
CA SER A 408 15.47 40.33 -12.74
C SER A 408 14.12 40.92 -12.31
N ASP A 409 13.13 40.85 -13.19
CA ASP A 409 11.79 41.35 -12.91
C ASP A 409 11.13 40.47 -11.83
N GLN A 410 11.12 40.94 -10.59
CA GLN A 410 10.55 40.24 -9.41
C GLN A 410 9.03 40.36 -9.33
N ARG A 411 8.35 40.72 -10.41
CA ARG A 411 6.90 40.86 -10.39
C ARG A 411 6.24 39.55 -10.02
N ARG A 412 5.34 39.63 -9.06
CA ARG A 412 4.45 38.49 -8.72
C ARG A 412 3.56 38.21 -9.92
N PRO A 413 3.29 36.91 -10.25
CA PRO A 413 2.34 36.59 -11.30
C PRO A 413 0.97 37.23 -11.00
N ARG A 414 0.20 37.55 -12.03
CA ARG A 414 -1.14 38.14 -11.90
C ARG A 414 -2.04 37.26 -11.03
N ARG A 415 -2.96 37.89 -10.32
CA ARG A 415 -3.93 37.21 -9.42
C ARG A 415 -4.59 35.95 -10.02
N PRO A 416 -5.04 35.93 -11.32
CA PRO A 416 -5.67 34.73 -11.87
C PRO A 416 -4.72 33.52 -11.94
N TYR A 417 -3.42 33.69 -12.16
CA TYR A 417 -2.45 32.59 -12.17
C TYR A 417 -2.17 32.05 -10.76
N ILE A 418 -2.15 32.94 -9.77
CA ILE A 418 -2.07 32.55 -8.35
C ILE A 418 -3.32 31.74 -7.97
N ALA A 419 -4.50 32.25 -8.31
CA ALA A 419 -5.76 31.57 -8.05
C ALA A 419 -5.83 30.18 -8.73
N ALA A 420 -5.38 30.09 -9.99
CA ALA A 420 -5.33 28.82 -10.71
C ALA A 420 -4.35 27.83 -10.07
N THR A 421 -3.17 28.30 -9.61
CA THR A 421 -2.20 27.43 -8.90
C THR A 421 -2.77 26.90 -7.59
N VAL A 422 -3.44 27.78 -6.82
CA VAL A 422 -4.10 27.39 -5.57
C VAL A 422 -5.25 26.41 -5.85
N LEU A 423 -6.08 26.68 -6.85
CA LEU A 423 -7.17 25.79 -7.25
C LEU A 423 -6.67 24.40 -7.62
N LEU A 424 -5.63 24.30 -8.46
CA LEU A 424 -5.04 22.99 -8.81
C LEU A 424 -4.41 22.29 -7.60
N GLY A 425 -3.75 23.03 -6.71
CA GLY A 425 -3.24 22.50 -5.46
C GLY A 425 -4.34 21.95 -4.56
N CYS A 426 -5.45 22.67 -4.42
CA CYS A 426 -6.63 22.23 -3.68
C CYS A 426 -7.29 21.00 -4.35
N THR A 427 -7.36 20.97 -5.69
CA THR A 427 -7.89 19.81 -6.43
C THR A 427 -7.02 18.57 -6.19
N LEU A 428 -5.69 18.71 -6.25
CA LEU A 428 -4.77 17.61 -5.93
C LEU A 428 -4.93 17.13 -4.48
N ALA A 429 -5.04 18.07 -3.53
CA ALA A 429 -5.23 17.75 -2.12
C ALA A 429 -6.59 17.04 -1.90
N MET A 430 -7.65 17.54 -2.51
CA MET A 430 -8.98 16.94 -2.44
C MET A 430 -8.97 15.53 -3.05
N LEU A 431 -8.38 15.37 -4.23
CA LEU A 431 -8.27 14.07 -4.88
C LEU A 431 -7.49 13.07 -4.01
N ALA A 432 -6.38 13.51 -3.39
CA ALA A 432 -5.57 12.69 -2.50
C ALA A 432 -6.33 12.26 -1.23
N VAL A 433 -7.23 13.10 -0.70
CA VAL A 433 -8.02 12.79 0.50
C VAL A 433 -9.24 11.93 0.17
N GLU A 434 -9.97 12.26 -0.90
CA GLU A 434 -11.23 11.56 -1.26
C GLU A 434 -11.00 10.14 -1.77
N LEU A 435 -9.87 9.89 -2.49
CA LEU A 435 -9.52 8.56 -2.99
C LEU A 435 -8.70 7.73 -1.98
N ALA A 436 -8.35 8.30 -0.83
CA ALA A 436 -7.62 7.56 0.20
C ALA A 436 -8.54 6.63 0.97
N TYR A 437 -8.03 5.45 1.34
CA TYR A 437 -8.72 4.50 2.21
C TYR A 437 -9.05 5.13 3.59
N ASP A 438 -8.04 5.74 4.23
CA ASP A 438 -8.23 6.51 5.47
C ASP A 438 -8.04 8.01 5.18
N ARG A 439 -9.17 8.74 5.11
CA ARG A 439 -9.21 10.18 4.85
C ARG A 439 -8.47 10.99 5.91
N ARG A 440 -8.42 10.51 7.17
CA ARG A 440 -7.72 11.22 8.25
C ARG A 440 -6.21 11.21 8.04
N ILE A 441 -5.65 10.05 7.69
CA ILE A 441 -4.21 9.91 7.41
C ILE A 441 -3.84 10.75 6.18
N ALA A 442 -4.65 10.73 5.12
CA ALA A 442 -4.43 11.52 3.93
C ALA A 442 -4.53 13.03 4.20
N ALA A 443 -5.49 13.48 5.00
CA ALA A 443 -5.63 14.88 5.39
C ALA A 443 -4.42 15.36 6.24
N ILE A 444 -3.96 14.53 7.18
CA ILE A 444 -2.75 14.81 7.97
C ILE A 444 -1.54 14.93 7.04
N PHE A 445 -1.40 14.02 6.07
CA PHE A 445 -0.32 14.07 5.08
C PHE A 445 -0.36 15.37 4.26
N VAL A 446 -1.52 15.77 3.74
CA VAL A 446 -1.68 17.01 2.97
C VAL A 446 -1.32 18.23 3.83
N ALA A 447 -1.81 18.27 5.08
CA ALA A 447 -1.48 19.34 6.02
C ALA A 447 0.02 19.38 6.35
N ALA A 448 0.65 18.21 6.58
CA ALA A 448 2.08 18.10 6.83
C ALA A 448 2.91 18.55 5.60
N ALA A 449 2.52 18.13 4.39
CA ALA A 449 3.18 18.54 3.16
C ALA A 449 3.10 20.07 2.96
N ALA A 450 1.94 20.66 3.20
CA ALA A 450 1.76 22.12 3.15
C ALA A 450 2.63 22.83 4.22
N ALA A 451 2.66 22.30 5.45
CA ALA A 451 3.48 22.84 6.54
C ALA A 451 4.99 22.78 6.20
N VAL A 452 5.47 21.66 5.66
CA VAL A 452 6.87 21.51 5.20
C VAL A 452 7.18 22.53 4.09
N PHE A 453 6.27 22.71 3.14
CA PHE A 453 6.44 23.70 2.07
C PHE A 453 6.59 25.14 2.61
N VAL A 454 5.71 25.50 3.57
CA VAL A 454 5.78 26.82 4.24
C VAL A 454 7.06 26.94 5.06
N LEU A 455 7.42 25.92 5.83
CA LEU A 455 8.64 25.91 6.65
C LEU A 455 9.89 26.11 5.78
N LEU A 456 10.03 25.33 4.69
CA LEU A 456 11.17 25.46 3.78
C LEU A 456 11.22 26.83 3.11
N ARG A 457 10.06 27.44 2.83
CA ARG A 457 9.97 28.81 2.30
C ARG A 457 10.44 29.84 3.33
N LEU A 458 10.07 29.65 4.61
CA LEU A 458 10.54 30.50 5.71
C LEU A 458 12.05 30.34 5.93
N VAL A 459 12.56 29.11 5.91
CA VAL A 459 14.00 28.83 6.00
C VAL A 459 14.77 29.50 4.85
N ALA A 460 14.28 29.41 3.62
CA ALA A 460 14.89 30.11 2.49
C ALA A 460 14.90 31.64 2.68
N ALA A 461 13.79 32.20 3.18
CA ALA A 461 13.70 33.63 3.47
C ALA A 461 14.67 34.04 4.61
N LEU A 462 14.80 33.21 5.63
CA LEU A 462 15.72 33.42 6.74
C LEU A 462 17.19 33.41 6.27
N ILE A 463 17.56 32.42 5.44
CA ILE A 463 18.91 32.31 4.84
C ILE A 463 19.22 33.58 4.02
N MET A 464 18.29 34.06 3.20
CA MET A 464 18.49 35.29 2.42
C MET A 464 18.58 36.53 3.32
N LEU A 465 17.79 36.61 4.38
CA LEU A 465 17.81 37.71 5.35
C LEU A 465 19.13 37.74 6.13
N THR A 466 19.58 36.58 6.62
CA THR A 466 20.89 36.49 7.31
C THR A 466 22.04 36.81 6.37
N ALA A 467 22.05 36.28 5.13
CA ALA A 467 23.05 36.60 4.15
C ALA A 467 23.11 38.12 3.80
N ARG A 468 21.94 38.79 3.84
CA ARG A 468 21.88 40.27 3.62
C ARG A 468 22.44 41.08 4.80
N ARG A 469 22.36 40.53 6.03
CA ARG A 469 22.84 41.22 7.26
C ARG A 469 24.29 40.93 7.61
N LEU A 470 24.91 39.92 6.98
CA LEU A 470 26.31 39.57 7.24
C LEU A 470 27.25 40.76 6.88
N PRO A 471 28.23 41.07 7.72
CA PRO A 471 29.27 42.08 7.40
C PRO A 471 30.04 41.67 6.15
N ARG A 472 30.49 42.66 5.36
CA ARG A 472 31.18 42.43 4.12
C ARG A 472 32.52 41.72 4.34
N PRO A 473 32.69 40.44 3.89
CA PRO A 473 33.96 39.73 4.07
C PRO A 473 35.07 40.35 3.25
N ARG A 474 36.30 40.24 3.76
CA ARG A 474 37.50 40.75 3.09
C ARG A 474 37.84 40.00 1.80
N SER A 475 37.47 38.71 1.70
CA SER A 475 37.68 37.91 0.49
C SER A 475 36.67 38.26 -0.61
N PRO A 476 37.12 38.62 -1.83
CA PRO A 476 36.21 38.90 -2.95
C PRO A 476 35.31 37.72 -3.33
N VAL A 477 35.83 36.48 -3.24
CA VAL A 477 35.10 35.25 -3.57
C VAL A 477 33.94 35.03 -2.60
N VAL A 478 34.18 35.16 -1.28
CA VAL A 478 33.17 35.01 -0.26
C VAL A 478 32.12 36.11 -0.37
N ARG A 479 32.55 37.34 -0.65
CA ARG A 479 31.62 38.45 -0.87
C ARG A 479 30.70 38.23 -2.08
N LEU A 480 31.23 37.68 -3.18
CA LEU A 480 30.46 37.35 -4.38
C LEU A 480 29.47 36.19 -4.07
N ALA A 481 29.91 35.16 -3.36
CA ALA A 481 29.08 34.03 -2.95
C ALA A 481 27.90 34.50 -2.09
N ILE A 482 28.15 35.32 -1.05
CA ILE A 482 27.08 35.87 -0.19
C ILE A 482 26.15 36.78 -0.99
N ALA A 483 26.67 37.61 -1.90
CA ALA A 483 25.85 38.46 -2.77
C ALA A 483 24.91 37.63 -3.65
N ASN A 484 25.37 36.50 -4.19
CA ASN A 484 24.56 35.59 -5.01
C ASN A 484 23.44 34.87 -4.22
N ILE A 485 23.60 34.64 -2.90
CA ILE A 485 22.58 34.04 -2.06
C ILE A 485 21.36 34.95 -1.90
N HIS A 486 21.56 36.25 -1.70
CA HIS A 486 20.50 37.22 -1.41
C HIS A 486 20.15 38.13 -2.60
N ARG A 487 20.83 37.97 -3.75
CA ARG A 487 20.52 38.73 -4.97
C ARG A 487 19.02 38.53 -5.35
N PRO A 488 18.34 39.62 -5.76
CA PRO A 488 16.99 39.49 -6.35
C PRO A 488 16.99 38.50 -7.51
N GLY A 489 16.12 37.48 -7.44
CA GLY A 489 16.10 36.39 -8.44
C GLY A 489 17.03 35.21 -8.17
N ALA A 490 17.73 35.20 -7.03
CA ALA A 490 18.60 34.10 -6.64
C ALA A 490 17.90 32.72 -6.70
N LEU A 491 18.67 31.69 -7.00
CA LEU A 491 18.18 30.29 -7.00
C LEU A 491 17.97 29.73 -5.59
N THR A 492 18.39 30.47 -4.55
CA THR A 492 18.32 30.04 -3.14
C THR A 492 16.97 29.47 -2.71
N PRO A 493 15.81 30.10 -2.97
CA PRO A 493 14.52 29.53 -2.59
C PRO A 493 14.22 28.21 -3.31
N SER A 494 14.60 28.08 -4.57
CA SER A 494 14.42 26.86 -5.35
C SER A 494 15.29 25.71 -4.85
N VAL A 495 16.55 26.02 -4.55
CA VAL A 495 17.52 25.04 -4.04
C VAL A 495 17.11 24.56 -2.64
N VAL A 496 16.74 25.48 -1.75
CA VAL A 496 16.27 25.12 -0.39
C VAL A 496 15.00 24.27 -0.45
N LEU A 497 14.05 24.60 -1.31
CA LEU A 497 12.83 23.78 -1.48
C LEU A 497 13.16 22.40 -2.03
N SER A 498 13.99 22.31 -3.08
CA SER A 498 14.34 21.05 -3.72
C SER A 498 15.13 20.11 -2.79
N LEU A 499 16.23 20.61 -2.21
CA LEU A 499 17.07 19.85 -1.29
C LEU A 499 16.35 19.56 0.02
N GLY A 500 15.65 20.56 0.57
CA GLY A 500 14.92 20.43 1.84
C GLY A 500 13.79 19.42 1.75
N LEU A 501 13.02 19.42 0.65
CA LEU A 501 11.96 18.45 0.44
C LEU A 501 12.52 17.04 0.25
N GLY A 502 13.59 16.89 -0.56
CA GLY A 502 14.26 15.59 -0.72
C GLY A 502 14.82 15.04 0.59
N LEU A 503 15.45 15.91 1.40
CA LEU A 503 15.95 15.52 2.72
C LEU A 503 14.81 15.17 3.69
N ALA A 504 13.73 15.95 3.70
CA ALA A 504 12.56 15.67 4.54
C ALA A 504 11.95 14.30 4.24
N VAL A 505 11.84 13.93 2.95
CA VAL A 505 11.38 12.60 2.52
C VAL A 505 12.33 11.51 3.00
N MET A 506 13.63 11.68 2.78
CA MET A 506 14.63 10.70 3.22
C MET A 506 14.58 10.47 4.74
N VAL A 507 14.52 11.56 5.53
CA VAL A 507 14.39 11.47 6.99
C VAL A 507 13.08 10.78 7.39
N THR A 508 11.97 11.08 6.70
CA THR A 508 10.67 10.45 6.97
C THR A 508 10.72 8.95 6.72
N VAL A 509 11.30 8.51 5.59
CA VAL A 509 11.44 7.08 5.26
C VAL A 509 12.30 6.37 6.30
N ILE A 510 13.45 6.94 6.69
CA ILE A 510 14.32 6.36 7.73
C ILE A 510 13.61 6.31 9.09
N ALA A 511 12.85 7.35 9.45
CA ALA A 511 12.10 7.39 10.70
C ALA A 511 10.97 6.35 10.73
N VAL A 512 10.27 6.15 9.61
CA VAL A 512 9.23 5.11 9.47
C VAL A 512 9.86 3.72 9.60
N ASP A 513 10.95 3.44 8.88
CA ASP A 513 11.67 2.16 8.96
C ASP A 513 12.14 1.87 10.40
N GLY A 514 12.78 2.84 11.04
CA GLY A 514 13.24 2.70 12.43
C GLY A 514 12.11 2.51 13.45
N ASN A 515 10.94 3.14 13.25
CA ASN A 515 9.77 2.93 14.11
C ASN A 515 9.13 1.56 13.86
N LEU A 516 9.04 1.14 12.60
CA LEU A 516 8.49 -0.16 12.23
C LEU A 516 9.35 -1.28 12.83
N ARG A 517 10.67 -1.20 12.64
CA ARG A 517 11.63 -2.15 13.22
C ARG A 517 11.54 -2.22 14.74
N ARG A 518 11.45 -1.07 15.43
CA ARG A 518 11.27 -1.02 16.89
C ARG A 518 9.95 -1.65 17.33
N ARG A 519 8.86 -1.44 16.61
CA ARG A 519 7.56 -2.08 16.91
C ARG A 519 7.59 -3.59 16.71
N PHE A 520 8.26 -4.07 15.64
CA PHE A 520 8.43 -5.50 15.42
C PHE A 520 9.30 -6.15 16.50
N LEU A 521 10.41 -5.52 16.89
CA LEU A 521 11.29 -6.03 17.95
C LEU A 521 10.61 -5.96 19.32
N ALA A 522 9.86 -4.91 19.60
CA ALA A 522 9.12 -4.77 20.87
C ALA A 522 7.92 -5.73 20.96
N ALA A 523 7.40 -6.20 19.81
CA ALA A 523 6.35 -7.23 19.76
C ALA A 523 6.90 -8.65 20.00
N LEU A 524 8.22 -8.83 20.03
CA LEU A 524 8.92 -10.05 20.41
C LEU A 524 9.51 -9.82 21.82
N PRO A 525 8.78 -10.09 22.91
CA PRO A 525 9.34 -9.97 24.24
C PRO A 525 10.50 -10.97 24.37
N ASP A 526 11.67 -10.49 24.83
CA ASP A 526 12.83 -11.34 25.13
C ASP A 526 12.50 -12.47 26.11
N LYS A 527 11.41 -12.30 26.86
CA LYS A 527 10.78 -13.31 27.73
C LYS A 527 9.26 -13.27 27.50
N ALA A 528 8.79 -14.04 26.51
CA ALA A 528 7.35 -14.24 26.39
C ALA A 528 6.84 -14.97 27.66
N PRO A 529 5.79 -14.48 28.34
CA PRO A 529 5.18 -15.21 29.43
C PRO A 529 4.68 -16.55 28.90
N SER A 530 4.98 -17.62 29.63
CA SER A 530 4.59 -18.99 29.25
C SER A 530 3.07 -19.20 29.33
N PHE A 531 2.38 -18.38 30.13
CA PHE A 531 0.94 -18.45 30.35
C PHE A 531 0.34 -17.06 30.47
N TYR A 532 -0.86 -16.87 29.90
CA TYR A 532 -1.73 -15.74 30.10
C TYR A 532 -3.00 -16.23 30.79
N PHE A 533 -3.33 -15.65 31.91
CA PHE A 533 -4.56 -15.89 32.62
C PHE A 533 -5.49 -14.69 32.39
N VAL A 534 -6.68 -14.93 31.87
CA VAL A 534 -7.70 -13.91 31.58
C VAL A 534 -8.98 -14.24 32.35
N ASP A 535 -9.82 -13.24 32.57
CA ASP A 535 -11.10 -13.36 33.29
C ASP A 535 -11.00 -13.88 34.73
N ILE A 536 -9.97 -13.41 35.45
CA ILE A 536 -9.87 -13.69 36.88
C ILE A 536 -10.88 -12.78 37.60
N PRO A 537 -11.85 -13.33 38.37
CA PRO A 537 -12.78 -12.53 39.15
C PRO A 537 -12.02 -11.58 40.10
N ALA A 538 -12.49 -10.33 40.19
CA ALA A 538 -11.83 -9.34 41.07
C ALA A 538 -11.73 -9.77 42.54
N ALA A 539 -12.67 -10.60 43.01
CA ALA A 539 -12.65 -11.17 44.34
C ALA A 539 -11.51 -12.16 44.59
N ASP A 540 -11.05 -12.86 43.53
CA ASP A 540 -10.02 -13.90 43.60
C ASP A 540 -8.65 -13.42 43.16
N ALA A 541 -8.53 -12.18 42.69
CA ALA A 541 -7.31 -11.63 42.09
C ALA A 541 -6.11 -11.63 43.05
N GLU A 542 -6.33 -11.24 44.32
CA GLU A 542 -5.26 -11.24 45.35
C GLU A 542 -4.80 -12.66 45.70
N ALA A 543 -5.75 -13.59 45.86
CA ALA A 543 -5.45 -14.99 46.18
C ALA A 543 -4.70 -15.65 45.03
N PHE A 544 -5.11 -15.36 43.77
CA PHE A 544 -4.47 -15.86 42.58
C PHE A 544 -3.05 -15.28 42.41
N ASP A 545 -2.85 -13.99 42.68
CA ASP A 545 -1.54 -13.34 42.58
C ASP A 545 -0.56 -13.91 43.65
N ALA A 546 -1.06 -14.16 44.88
CA ALA A 546 -0.32 -14.85 45.91
C ALA A 546 0.07 -16.28 45.51
N PHE A 547 -0.87 -17.03 44.92
CA PHE A 547 -0.62 -18.39 44.42
C PHE A 547 0.45 -18.40 43.33
N ILE A 548 0.35 -17.51 42.34
CA ILE A 548 1.32 -17.42 41.24
C ILE A 548 2.70 -17.02 41.72
N ARG A 549 2.80 -16.07 42.67
CA ARG A 549 4.09 -15.69 43.31
C ARG A 549 4.70 -16.86 44.08
N ALA A 550 3.90 -17.63 44.76
CA ALA A 550 4.36 -18.82 45.49
C ALA A 550 4.81 -19.94 44.57
N ALA A 551 4.15 -20.11 43.43
CA ALA A 551 4.46 -21.13 42.43
C ALA A 551 5.64 -20.75 41.50
N SER A 552 5.92 -19.45 41.31
CA SER A 552 6.93 -18.92 40.37
C SER A 552 8.17 -18.33 41.04
N TRP A 553 8.83 -19.08 41.86
CA TRP A 553 10.07 -18.63 42.55
C TRP A 553 11.30 -18.41 41.65
N ARG A 554 11.13 -18.38 40.32
CA ARG A 554 12.20 -18.06 39.34
C ARG A 554 11.81 -17.07 38.21
N GLN A 555 10.64 -16.41 38.24
CA GLN A 555 10.27 -15.53 37.13
C GLN A 555 9.63 -14.22 37.66
N THR A 556 10.03 -13.12 37.05
CA THR A 556 9.48 -11.78 37.31
C THR A 556 8.02 -11.73 36.80
N VAL A 557 7.07 -11.68 37.70
CA VAL A 557 5.65 -11.48 37.41
C VAL A 557 5.45 -9.97 37.16
N SER A 558 5.06 -9.57 35.95
CA SER A 558 4.62 -8.20 35.70
C SER A 558 3.20 -8.01 36.25
N PRO A 559 2.91 -6.98 37.05
CA PRO A 559 1.59 -6.76 37.60
C PRO A 559 0.55 -6.51 36.53
N LEU A 560 -0.64 -7.08 36.70
CA LEU A 560 -1.84 -6.83 35.94
C LEU A 560 -2.15 -5.33 35.90
N ARG A 561 -2.29 -4.75 34.71
CA ARG A 561 -2.89 -3.42 34.56
C ARG A 561 -4.39 -3.62 34.33
N PRO A 562 -5.26 -2.83 35.01
CA PRO A 562 -6.70 -2.87 34.85
C PRO A 562 -7.16 -2.49 33.44
#